data_93729cc1afda17f358e6ef2f214dfc07
#
_entry.id   93729cc1afda17f358e6ef2f214dfc07
#
_cell.length_a   1.000
_cell.length_b   1.000
_cell.length_c   1.000
_cell.angle_alpha   90.00
_cell.angle_beta   90.00
_cell.angle_gamma   90.00
#
_symmetry.space_group_name_H-M   'P 1'
#
loop_
_entity.id
_entity.type
_entity.pdbx_description
1 polymer ?
#
loop_
_entity_poly.entity_id
_entity_poly.type
_entity_poly.pdbx_seq_one_letter_code
_entity_poly.pdbx_strand_id
1 'polypeptide(L)'
;MKQLCTILLLIPLLLTGFHINGQGYYFYDDRHYEGTFLVEIGIKSGVINALTDIGGKSGPGKQFIKDLNPVFSRPCFSFYTGLLYKERIGIRLQYTSGTVTAADSILKSVRQTTGGRYERNLSFRSPIREFAFLIECRPLNFRNDYLRDKEPSRFSPYLLAGAGIFSFDPQAKLDGQWYSLQPLHTEGQGFASYPESRPYSLK
;
A
#
# COMPACT_ATOMS: atom_id res chain seq x y z
N MET A 1 -11.66 14.54 26.74
CA MET A 1 -11.60 13.44 27.72
C MET A 1 -12.20 12.13 27.20
N LYS A 2 -13.40 12.10 26.59
CA LYS A 2 -14.01 10.83 26.08
C LYS A 2 -13.18 10.12 25.02
N GLN A 3 -12.55 10.85 24.08
CA GLN A 3 -11.71 10.23 23.03
C GLN A 3 -10.40 9.63 23.55
N LEU A 4 -9.83 10.21 24.61
CA LEU A 4 -8.60 9.66 25.22
C LEU A 4 -8.88 8.33 25.93
N CYS A 5 -10.05 8.20 26.58
CA CYS A 5 -10.49 6.96 27.21
C CYS A 5 -10.73 5.82 26.20
N THR A 6 -11.25 6.15 25.00
CA THR A 6 -11.49 5.15 23.95
C THR A 6 -10.19 4.64 23.36
N ILE A 7 -9.20 5.50 23.18
CA ILE A 7 -7.86 5.11 22.70
C ILE A 7 -7.15 4.25 23.77
N LEU A 8 -7.26 4.61 25.05
CA LEU A 8 -6.65 3.85 26.15
C LEU A 8 -7.26 2.45 26.32
N LEU A 9 -8.50 2.26 25.92
CA LEU A 9 -9.20 0.96 25.95
C LEU A 9 -8.86 0.08 24.73
N LEU A 10 -8.48 0.69 23.60
CA LEU A 10 -8.08 -0.03 22.38
C LEU A 10 -6.65 -0.56 22.44
N ILE A 11 -5.75 0.09 23.19
CA ILE A 11 -4.36 -0.33 23.35
C ILE A 11 -4.23 -1.72 23.99
N PRO A 12 -4.89 -2.05 25.12
CA PRO A 12 -4.83 -3.39 25.69
C PRO A 12 -5.50 -4.45 24.81
N LEU A 13 -6.52 -4.08 24.02
CA LEU A 13 -7.14 -5.00 23.05
C LEU A 13 -6.20 -5.37 21.90
N LEU A 14 -5.30 -4.47 21.51
CA LEU A 14 -4.24 -4.72 20.54
C LEU A 14 -3.04 -5.48 21.13
N LEU A 15 -2.84 -5.36 22.46
CA LEU A 15 -1.76 -6.02 23.19
C LEU A 15 -2.15 -7.41 23.72
N THR A 16 -3.46 -7.70 23.86
CA THR A 16 -3.92 -9.08 24.01
C THR A 16 -3.75 -9.75 22.67
N GLY A 17 -2.52 -10.21 22.40
CA GLY A 17 -2.29 -11.14 21.32
C GLY A 17 -3.26 -12.29 21.50
N PHE A 18 -4.32 -12.34 20.69
CA PHE A 18 -5.08 -13.56 20.53
C PHE A 18 -4.06 -14.60 20.10
N HIS A 19 -3.66 -15.45 21.01
CA HIS A 19 -3.04 -16.71 20.66
C HIS A 19 -4.13 -17.49 19.92
N ILE A 20 -4.30 -17.16 18.64
CA ILE A 20 -5.05 -18.01 17.73
C ILE A 20 -4.18 -19.25 17.58
N ASN A 21 -4.38 -20.23 18.43
CA ASN A 21 -3.93 -21.58 18.22
C ASN A 21 -4.76 -22.17 17.06
N GLY A 22 -4.66 -21.52 15.91
CA GLY A 22 -5.26 -21.98 14.66
C GLY A 22 -4.43 -23.05 13.96
N GLN A 23 -3.45 -23.59 14.64
CA GLN A 23 -2.78 -24.78 14.21
C GLN A 23 -3.56 -25.97 14.75
N GLY A 24 -4.63 -26.29 14.05
CA GLY A 24 -5.20 -27.61 14.15
C GLY A 24 -4.10 -28.63 14.01
N TYR A 25 -4.13 -29.65 14.83
CA TYR A 25 -3.29 -30.81 14.83
C TYR A 25 -2.84 -31.16 13.42
N TYR A 26 -1.60 -30.86 13.08
CA TYR A 26 -0.91 -31.54 12.02
C TYR A 26 -0.63 -32.94 12.54
N PHE A 27 -1.43 -33.90 12.15
CA PHE A 27 -1.00 -35.29 12.17
C PHE A 27 0.15 -35.40 11.18
N TYR A 28 1.35 -35.35 11.69
CA TYR A 28 2.54 -35.71 10.94
C TYR A 28 2.46 -37.21 10.69
N ASP A 29 1.78 -37.63 9.65
CA ASP A 29 2.03 -38.90 9.04
C ASP A 29 3.15 -38.68 8.04
N ASP A 30 4.36 -39.02 8.44
CA ASP A 30 5.61 -38.83 7.69
C ASP A 30 5.63 -39.47 6.29
N ARG A 31 4.59 -40.16 5.90
CA ARG A 31 4.52 -40.91 4.65
C ARG A 31 3.67 -40.28 3.56
N HIS A 32 2.83 -39.29 3.83
CA HIS A 32 1.79 -38.88 2.88
C HIS A 32 1.57 -37.38 2.66
N TYR A 33 2.29 -36.48 3.32
CA TYR A 33 2.06 -35.04 3.20
C TYR A 33 3.30 -34.21 2.84
N GLU A 34 4.01 -34.59 1.80
CA GLU A 34 4.73 -33.59 1.00
C GLU A 34 3.73 -33.01 0.00
N GLY A 35 2.87 -32.12 0.44
CA GLY A 35 2.05 -31.34 -0.46
C GLY A 35 2.96 -30.56 -1.41
N THR A 36 3.05 -31.02 -2.65
CA THR A 36 3.89 -30.38 -3.67
C THR A 36 3.49 -28.91 -3.86
N PHE A 37 2.24 -28.59 -3.57
CA PHE A 37 1.69 -27.26 -3.68
C PHE A 37 1.00 -26.81 -2.40
N LEU A 38 1.30 -25.58 -1.96
CA LEU A 38 0.66 -24.91 -0.84
C LEU A 38 -0.14 -23.71 -1.38
N VAL A 39 -1.43 -23.67 -1.06
CA VAL A 39 -2.30 -22.51 -1.37
C VAL A 39 -2.26 -21.55 -0.18
N GLU A 40 -1.96 -20.29 -0.44
CA GLU A 40 -2.02 -19.22 0.55
C GLU A 40 -3.14 -18.23 0.21
N ILE A 41 -3.86 -17.81 1.24
CA ILE A 41 -4.86 -16.73 1.15
C ILE A 41 -4.60 -15.79 2.32
N GLY A 42 -4.60 -14.49 2.07
CA GLY A 42 -4.35 -13.55 3.14
C GLY A 42 -4.85 -12.15 2.87
N ILE A 43 -4.96 -11.41 3.97
CA ILE A 43 -5.34 -10.00 3.99
C ILE A 43 -4.17 -9.22 4.59
N LYS A 44 -3.88 -8.06 4.01
CA LYS A 44 -2.90 -7.11 4.55
C LYS A 44 -3.59 -5.78 4.80
N SER A 45 -3.22 -5.13 5.88
CA SER A 45 -3.58 -3.73 6.13
C SER A 45 -2.31 -2.91 6.29
N GLY A 46 -2.35 -1.67 5.85
CA GLY A 46 -1.21 -0.78 5.91
C GLY A 46 -1.63 0.67 5.75
N VAL A 47 -0.65 1.52 5.52
CA VAL A 47 -0.85 2.93 5.25
C VAL A 47 -0.26 3.30 3.90
N ILE A 48 -0.96 4.16 3.18
CA ILE A 48 -0.52 4.76 1.93
C ILE A 48 -0.34 6.26 2.11
N ASN A 49 0.68 6.83 1.51
CA ASN A 49 0.98 8.25 1.58
C ASN A 49 1.42 8.76 0.22
N ALA A 50 1.09 10.01 -0.08
CA ALA A 50 1.55 10.68 -1.30
C ALA A 50 2.92 11.31 -1.05
N LEU A 51 3.90 10.97 -1.88
CA LEU A 51 5.23 11.56 -1.86
C LEU A 51 5.31 12.72 -2.87
N THR A 52 4.43 13.72 -2.66
CA THR A 52 4.35 14.91 -3.53
C THR A 52 4.73 16.16 -2.75
N ASP A 53 4.98 17.25 -3.48
CA ASP A 53 5.24 18.55 -2.89
C ASP A 53 3.98 19.20 -2.28
N ILE A 54 2.78 18.74 -2.66
CA ILE A 54 1.51 19.22 -2.07
C ILE A 54 1.40 18.72 -0.64
N GLY A 55 1.25 19.66 0.32
CA GLY A 55 1.15 19.31 1.73
C GLY A 55 2.36 18.62 2.32
N GLY A 56 3.50 18.68 1.64
CA GLY A 56 4.76 18.11 2.11
C GLY A 56 5.26 18.72 3.41
N LYS A 57 6.50 18.43 3.77
CA LYS A 57 7.13 18.95 4.99
C LYS A 57 7.38 20.46 4.88
N SER A 58 7.63 21.13 6.01
CA SER A 58 7.98 22.56 6.08
C SER A 58 9.17 22.92 5.18
N GLY A 59 9.16 24.13 4.62
CA GLY A 59 10.20 24.65 3.72
C GLY A 59 9.79 24.58 2.23
N PRO A 60 10.68 24.96 1.31
CA PRO A 60 10.49 24.72 -0.13
C PRO A 60 10.29 23.23 -0.39
N GLY A 61 9.47 22.87 -1.38
CA GLY A 61 9.25 21.47 -1.78
C GLY A 61 10.58 20.76 -2.00
N LYS A 62 10.69 19.57 -1.45
CA LYS A 62 11.85 18.69 -1.59
C LYS A 62 11.41 17.48 -2.40
N GLN A 63 12.37 16.72 -2.89
CA GLN A 63 12.05 15.57 -3.72
C GLN A 63 11.86 14.31 -2.87
N PHE A 64 10.83 13.52 -3.23
CA PHE A 64 10.61 12.16 -2.78
C PHE A 64 10.36 12.02 -1.27
N ILE A 65 11.07 11.14 -0.60
CA ILE A 65 10.88 10.79 0.83
C ILE A 65 10.96 12.00 1.77
N LYS A 66 11.65 13.07 1.35
CA LYS A 66 11.79 14.29 2.16
C LYS A 66 10.48 15.07 2.31
N ASP A 67 9.52 14.85 1.43
CA ASP A 67 8.19 15.44 1.47
C ASP A 67 7.14 14.55 2.14
N LEU A 68 7.55 13.42 2.70
CA LEU A 68 6.65 12.55 3.45
C LEU A 68 6.03 13.30 4.63
N ASN A 69 4.70 13.41 4.62
CA ASN A 69 3.95 13.99 5.73
C ASN A 69 3.02 12.92 6.34
N PRO A 70 3.31 12.43 7.56
CA PRO A 70 2.52 11.38 8.20
C PRO A 70 1.04 11.73 8.39
N VAL A 71 0.69 13.02 8.45
CA VAL A 71 -0.70 13.47 8.63
C VAL A 71 -1.60 13.05 7.47
N PHE A 72 -1.04 12.87 6.27
CA PHE A 72 -1.76 12.40 5.10
C PHE A 72 -1.70 10.89 4.90
N SER A 73 -1.14 10.15 5.84
CA SER A 73 -1.19 8.69 5.79
C SER A 73 -2.64 8.20 5.90
N ARG A 74 -3.07 7.43 4.92
CA ARG A 74 -4.42 6.85 4.84
C ARG A 74 -4.36 5.34 4.90
N PRO A 75 -5.36 4.68 5.48
CA PRO A 75 -5.40 3.23 5.49
C PRO A 75 -5.50 2.68 4.07
N CYS A 76 -4.82 1.56 3.83
CA CYS A 76 -4.98 0.76 2.63
C CYS A 76 -5.10 -0.72 3.01
N PHE A 77 -5.78 -1.46 2.15
CA PHE A 77 -6.06 -2.88 2.34
C PHE A 77 -5.67 -3.65 1.09
N SER A 78 -5.12 -4.82 1.30
CA SER A 78 -4.81 -5.74 0.21
C SER A 78 -5.33 -7.12 0.55
N PHE A 79 -5.85 -7.79 -0.46
CA PHE A 79 -6.16 -9.22 -0.44
C PHE A 79 -5.20 -9.92 -1.39
N TYR A 80 -4.72 -11.10 -1.02
CA TYR A 80 -3.90 -11.90 -1.90
C TYR A 80 -4.23 -13.38 -1.82
N THR A 81 -3.98 -14.07 -2.92
CA THR A 81 -3.93 -15.52 -3.01
C THR A 81 -2.64 -15.95 -3.70
N GLY A 82 -2.07 -17.04 -3.26
CA GLY A 82 -0.81 -17.55 -3.77
C GLY A 82 -0.82 -19.06 -3.90
N LEU A 83 0.01 -19.57 -4.78
CA LEU A 83 0.31 -20.97 -4.96
C LEU A 83 1.83 -21.14 -4.89
N LEU A 84 2.29 -21.86 -3.89
CA LEU A 84 3.70 -22.16 -3.65
C LEU A 84 4.01 -23.61 -4.02
N TYR A 85 5.09 -23.79 -4.75
CA TYR A 85 5.64 -25.10 -5.08
C TYR A 85 6.74 -25.46 -4.08
N LYS A 86 6.56 -26.57 -3.36
CA LYS A 86 7.49 -27.07 -2.33
C LYS A 86 7.90 -25.99 -1.31
N GLU A 87 7.01 -25.03 -1.04
CA GLU A 87 7.25 -23.88 -0.15
C GLU A 87 8.49 -23.03 -0.52
N ARG A 88 8.96 -23.05 -1.76
CA ARG A 88 10.18 -22.36 -2.21
C ARG A 88 9.92 -21.27 -3.19
N ILE A 89 9.19 -21.61 -4.24
CA ILE A 89 8.86 -20.68 -5.34
C ILE A 89 7.36 -20.75 -5.54
N GLY A 90 6.75 -19.61 -5.79
CA GLY A 90 5.33 -19.52 -6.07
C GLY A 90 4.94 -18.33 -6.88
N ILE A 91 3.66 -18.29 -7.17
CA ILE A 91 2.99 -17.15 -7.80
C ILE A 91 1.98 -16.59 -6.81
N ARG A 92 1.81 -15.26 -6.84
CA ARG A 92 0.85 -14.56 -6.00
C ARG A 92 0.08 -13.55 -6.82
N LEU A 93 -1.23 -13.57 -6.67
CA LEU A 93 -2.12 -12.53 -7.16
C LEU A 93 -2.50 -11.65 -5.98
N GLN A 94 -2.37 -10.35 -6.14
CA GLN A 94 -2.67 -9.38 -5.08
C GLN A 94 -3.53 -8.26 -5.62
N TYR A 95 -4.58 -7.92 -4.88
CA TYR A 95 -5.39 -6.73 -5.09
C TYR A 95 -5.19 -5.77 -3.92
N THR A 96 -4.91 -4.51 -4.22
CA THR A 96 -4.71 -3.45 -3.22
C THR A 96 -5.66 -2.30 -3.49
N SER A 97 -6.29 -1.76 -2.44
CA SER A 97 -7.15 -0.58 -2.53
C SER A 97 -6.82 0.41 -1.41
N GLY A 98 -6.74 1.68 -1.77
CA GLY A 98 -6.45 2.78 -0.85
C GLY A 98 -6.77 4.13 -1.48
N THR A 99 -6.59 5.19 -0.70
CA THR A 99 -6.75 6.57 -1.19
C THR A 99 -5.56 7.40 -0.74
N VAL A 100 -4.85 8.01 -1.68
CA VAL A 100 -3.83 9.02 -1.36
C VAL A 100 -4.47 10.39 -1.27
N THR A 101 -4.00 11.22 -0.34
CA THR A 101 -4.47 12.59 -0.15
C THR A 101 -3.33 13.50 0.21
N ALA A 102 -3.38 14.76 -0.20
CA ALA A 102 -2.49 15.80 0.29
C ALA A 102 -3.16 17.17 0.17
N ALA A 103 -2.75 18.14 1.01
CA ALA A 103 -3.27 19.50 0.97
C ALA A 103 -2.26 20.50 1.54
N ASP A 104 -2.08 21.63 0.87
CA ASP A 104 -1.18 22.70 1.30
C ASP A 104 -1.68 23.43 2.55
N SER A 105 -2.98 23.36 2.86
CA SER A 105 -3.58 24.00 4.04
C SER A 105 -2.94 23.60 5.37
N ILE A 106 -2.27 22.42 5.44
CA ILE A 106 -1.56 21.97 6.63
C ILE A 106 -0.32 22.82 6.93
N LEU A 107 0.21 23.53 5.93
CA LEU A 107 1.40 24.36 6.04
C LEU A 107 1.16 25.71 6.74
N LYS A 108 -0.06 25.95 7.25
CA LYS A 108 -0.45 27.19 7.92
C LYS A 108 0.53 27.64 9.01
N SER A 109 1.02 26.72 9.82
CA SER A 109 1.94 26.99 10.93
C SER A 109 3.36 27.40 10.50
N VAL A 110 3.74 27.11 9.25
CA VAL A 110 5.06 27.37 8.68
C VAL A 110 5.01 28.20 7.39
N ARG A 111 3.94 28.94 7.23
CA ARG A 111 3.60 29.73 6.02
C ARG A 111 4.77 30.47 5.42
N GLN A 112 5.55 31.18 6.24
CA GLN A 112 6.65 32.03 5.78
C GLN A 112 7.81 31.26 5.12
N THR A 113 7.91 29.97 5.34
CA THR A 113 9.01 29.14 4.82
C THR A 113 8.61 28.24 3.67
N THR A 114 7.34 28.32 3.21
CA THR A 114 6.79 27.35 2.27
C THR A 114 7.06 27.68 0.80
N GLY A 115 7.68 28.82 0.49
CA GLY A 115 7.92 29.23 -0.90
C GLY A 115 6.66 29.39 -1.72
N GLY A 116 5.55 29.88 -1.13
CA GLY A 116 4.26 30.11 -1.80
C GLY A 116 3.32 28.92 -1.84
N ARG A 117 3.72 27.74 -1.30
CA ARG A 117 2.85 26.55 -1.32
C ARG A 117 1.58 26.71 -0.49
N TYR A 118 1.66 27.40 0.64
CA TYR A 118 0.48 27.68 1.45
C TYR A 118 -0.50 28.59 0.70
N GLU A 119 0.01 29.61 0.01
CA GLU A 119 -0.77 30.58 -0.76
C GLU A 119 -1.46 29.95 -1.97
N ARG A 120 -0.81 28.98 -2.63
CA ARG A 120 -1.45 28.27 -3.75
C ARG A 120 -2.61 27.36 -3.30
N ASN A 121 -2.62 26.95 -2.01
CA ASN A 121 -3.71 26.23 -1.36
C ASN A 121 -4.27 25.04 -2.15
N LEU A 122 -3.40 24.26 -2.77
CA LEU A 122 -3.81 23.08 -3.52
C LEU A 122 -4.18 21.94 -2.58
N SER A 123 -5.13 21.14 -3.02
CA SER A 123 -5.50 19.91 -2.36
C SER A 123 -5.89 18.86 -3.38
N PHE A 124 -5.48 17.63 -3.15
CA PHE A 124 -5.91 16.52 -3.98
C PHE A 124 -6.22 15.28 -3.17
N ARG A 125 -7.01 14.42 -3.77
CA ARG A 125 -7.18 13.02 -3.37
C ARG A 125 -7.21 12.16 -4.62
N SER A 126 -6.77 10.91 -4.50
CA SER A 126 -6.90 9.94 -5.57
C SER A 126 -7.15 8.56 -4.98
N PRO A 127 -8.31 7.93 -5.25
CA PRO A 127 -8.46 6.51 -5.01
C PRO A 127 -7.49 5.75 -5.91
N ILE A 128 -6.83 4.73 -5.33
CA ILE A 128 -5.91 3.85 -6.03
C ILE A 128 -6.41 2.43 -5.87
N ARG A 129 -6.43 1.70 -6.99
CA ARG A 129 -6.69 0.26 -7.03
C ARG A 129 -5.59 -0.38 -7.86
N GLU A 130 -4.96 -1.39 -7.31
CA GLU A 130 -3.87 -2.12 -7.96
C GLU A 130 -4.21 -3.61 -8.03
N PHE A 131 -3.92 -4.22 -9.15
CA PHE A 131 -3.90 -5.66 -9.32
C PHE A 131 -2.51 -6.08 -9.77
N ALA A 132 -1.83 -6.89 -8.94
CA ALA A 132 -0.47 -7.31 -9.17
C ALA A 132 -0.35 -8.83 -9.31
N PHE A 133 0.48 -9.25 -10.25
CA PHE A 133 0.98 -10.61 -10.40
C PHE A 133 2.43 -10.64 -9.93
N LEU A 134 2.72 -11.47 -8.94
CA LEU A 134 4.01 -11.53 -8.27
C LEU A 134 4.54 -12.95 -8.28
N ILE A 135 5.85 -13.08 -8.46
CA ILE A 135 6.59 -14.31 -8.20
C ILE A 135 7.14 -14.21 -6.78
N GLU A 136 6.92 -15.24 -5.99
CA GLU A 136 7.43 -15.38 -4.64
C GLU A 136 8.60 -16.36 -4.60
N CYS A 137 9.66 -16.00 -3.89
CA CYS A 137 10.81 -16.86 -3.65
C CYS A 137 11.16 -16.86 -2.15
N ARG A 138 11.27 -18.04 -1.55
CA ARG A 138 11.67 -18.26 -0.15
C ARG A 138 13.08 -18.85 -0.09
N PRO A 139 14.13 -18.04 -0.08
CA PRO A 139 15.51 -18.50 -0.26
C PRO A 139 15.99 -19.47 0.84
N LEU A 140 15.52 -19.30 2.07
CA LEU A 140 15.95 -20.19 3.17
C LEU A 140 15.40 -21.61 3.04
N ASN A 141 14.27 -21.80 2.37
CA ASN A 141 13.66 -23.09 2.18
C ASN A 141 14.41 -23.98 1.17
N PHE A 142 15.33 -23.41 0.39
CA PHE A 142 16.22 -24.19 -0.49
C PHE A 142 17.30 -24.93 0.29
N ARG A 143 17.66 -24.49 1.49
CA ARG A 143 18.70 -25.11 2.32
C ARG A 143 18.19 -26.30 3.14
N ASN A 144 16.89 -26.44 3.29
CA ASN A 144 16.28 -27.39 4.23
C ASN A 144 16.11 -28.81 3.67
N ASP A 145 16.50 -29.08 2.40
CA ASP A 145 16.35 -30.41 1.79
C ASP A 145 17.14 -31.53 2.46
N TYR A 146 18.22 -31.18 3.16
CA TYR A 146 19.08 -32.17 3.77
C TYR A 146 18.65 -32.59 5.18
N LEU A 147 17.61 -32.02 5.73
CA LEU A 147 17.19 -32.21 7.11
C LEU A 147 15.68 -32.47 7.17
N ARG A 148 15.29 -33.62 6.61
CA ARG A 148 13.91 -34.10 6.50
C ARG A 148 13.15 -34.26 7.82
N ASP A 149 13.84 -34.13 8.96
CA ASP A 149 13.31 -34.32 10.32
C ASP A 149 13.23 -32.99 11.14
N LYS A 150 13.38 -31.82 10.51
CA LYS A 150 13.33 -30.57 11.28
C LYS A 150 11.98 -29.87 11.13
N GLU A 151 11.47 -29.43 12.27
CA GLU A 151 10.32 -28.54 12.35
C GLU A 151 10.45 -27.37 11.36
N PRO A 152 9.35 -26.93 10.74
CA PRO A 152 9.37 -25.79 9.83
C PRO A 152 9.98 -24.57 10.52
N SER A 153 10.85 -23.87 9.81
CA SER A 153 11.54 -22.70 10.36
C SER A 153 10.52 -21.65 10.83
N ARG A 154 10.63 -21.20 12.07
CA ARG A 154 9.81 -20.10 12.61
C ARG A 154 10.00 -18.79 11.87
N PHE A 155 11.08 -18.66 11.13
CA PHE A 155 11.40 -17.47 10.34
C PHE A 155 11.64 -17.90 8.88
N SER A 156 10.73 -17.47 8.01
CA SER A 156 10.79 -17.74 6.56
C SER A 156 10.65 -16.43 5.77
N PRO A 157 11.76 -15.72 5.56
CA PRO A 157 11.76 -14.53 4.72
C PRO A 157 11.46 -14.91 3.27
N TYR A 158 10.75 -14.01 2.57
CA TYR A 158 10.43 -14.20 1.16
C TYR A 158 10.72 -12.93 0.37
N LEU A 159 11.01 -13.11 -0.90
CA LEU A 159 11.17 -12.05 -1.89
C LEU A 159 9.98 -12.09 -2.84
N LEU A 160 9.48 -10.92 -3.21
CA LEU A 160 8.43 -10.76 -4.20
C LEU A 160 8.95 -9.88 -5.34
N ALA A 161 8.72 -10.32 -6.57
CA ALA A 161 8.98 -9.53 -7.75
C ALA A 161 7.87 -9.79 -8.78
N GLY A 162 7.48 -8.77 -9.53
CA GLY A 162 6.43 -8.94 -10.54
C GLY A 162 6.00 -7.64 -11.16
N ALA A 163 4.82 -7.65 -11.77
CA ALA A 163 4.21 -6.51 -12.43
C ALA A 163 2.75 -6.37 -12.02
N GLY A 164 2.25 -5.17 -12.11
CA GLY A 164 0.86 -4.87 -11.81
C GLY A 164 0.31 -3.76 -12.68
N ILE A 165 -0.99 -3.72 -12.73
CA ILE A 165 -1.75 -2.61 -13.29
C ILE A 165 -2.43 -1.87 -12.14
N PHE A 166 -2.45 -0.56 -12.20
CA PHE A 166 -3.16 0.24 -11.22
C PHE A 166 -4.04 1.28 -11.90
N SER A 167 -5.17 1.57 -11.29
CA SER A 167 -6.06 2.63 -11.68
C SER A 167 -6.06 3.72 -10.60
N PHE A 168 -6.18 4.96 -11.04
CA PHE A 168 -6.23 6.13 -10.18
C PHE A 168 -7.17 7.17 -10.77
N ASP A 169 -7.78 7.98 -9.90
CA ASP A 169 -8.66 9.08 -10.29
C ASP A 169 -8.26 10.31 -9.46
N PRO A 170 -7.33 11.14 -9.95
CA PRO A 170 -6.94 12.35 -9.25
C PRO A 170 -8.09 13.35 -9.25
N GLN A 171 -8.41 13.84 -8.07
CA GLN A 171 -9.46 14.82 -7.83
C GLN A 171 -8.88 16.01 -7.08
N ALA A 172 -9.28 17.22 -7.48
CA ALA A 172 -8.97 18.45 -6.77
C ALA A 172 -10.23 19.00 -6.10
N LYS A 173 -10.01 19.77 -5.04
CA LYS A 173 -11.10 20.42 -4.30
C LYS A 173 -11.25 21.86 -4.73
N LEU A 174 -12.46 22.21 -5.17
CA LEU A 174 -12.84 23.59 -5.51
C LEU A 174 -14.17 23.90 -4.82
N ASP A 175 -14.26 25.01 -4.13
CA ASP A 175 -15.46 25.48 -3.41
C ASP A 175 -16.12 24.42 -2.52
N GLY A 176 -15.29 23.62 -1.87
CA GLY A 176 -15.74 22.54 -0.97
C GLY A 176 -16.10 21.23 -1.65
N GLN A 177 -16.19 21.18 -2.97
CA GLN A 177 -16.51 19.98 -3.76
C GLN A 177 -15.26 19.35 -4.40
N TRP A 178 -15.33 18.05 -4.68
CA TRP A 178 -14.26 17.31 -5.33
C TRP A 178 -14.61 17.07 -6.79
N TYR A 179 -13.69 17.43 -7.67
CA TYR A 179 -13.83 17.28 -9.12
C TYR A 179 -12.72 16.35 -9.63
N SER A 180 -13.09 15.35 -10.44
CA SER A 180 -12.12 14.50 -11.13
C SER A 180 -11.38 15.32 -12.18
N LEU A 181 -10.04 15.27 -12.17
CA LEU A 181 -9.20 16.11 -13.03
C LEU A 181 -9.09 15.56 -14.46
N GLN A 182 -9.19 14.23 -14.63
CA GLN A 182 -9.06 13.62 -15.94
C GLN A 182 -10.08 14.16 -16.97
N PRO A 183 -11.39 14.26 -16.66
CA PRO A 183 -12.37 14.79 -17.61
C PRO A 183 -12.19 16.28 -17.92
N LEU A 184 -11.50 17.00 -17.04
CA LEU A 184 -11.28 18.45 -17.18
C LEU A 184 -10.10 18.79 -18.10
N HIS A 185 -9.32 17.79 -18.54
CA HIS A 185 -8.15 17.98 -19.41
C HIS A 185 -7.21 19.09 -18.91
N THR A 186 -6.95 19.13 -17.61
CA THR A 186 -6.22 20.22 -16.93
C THR A 186 -4.77 20.40 -17.40
N GLU A 187 -4.23 19.41 -18.11
CA GLU A 187 -2.88 19.46 -18.72
C GLU A 187 -2.95 19.69 -20.24
N GLY A 188 -4.12 20.08 -20.75
CA GLY A 188 -4.30 20.38 -22.16
C GLY A 188 -4.46 19.17 -23.10
N GLN A 189 -4.72 17.99 -22.54
CA GLN A 189 -4.89 16.77 -23.33
C GLN A 189 -6.07 16.92 -24.32
N GLY A 190 -5.79 16.64 -25.60
CA GLY A 190 -6.81 16.73 -26.67
C GLY A 190 -7.07 18.13 -27.22
N PHE A 191 -6.41 19.17 -26.71
CA PHE A 191 -6.48 20.50 -27.31
C PHE A 191 -5.47 20.64 -28.46
N ALA A 192 -5.87 21.29 -29.55
CA ALA A 192 -5.00 21.50 -30.73
C ALA A 192 -3.72 22.28 -30.40
N SER A 193 -3.75 23.12 -29.37
CA SER A 193 -2.60 23.91 -28.89
C SER A 193 -1.54 23.04 -28.17
N TYR A 194 -1.88 21.81 -27.81
CA TYR A 194 -1.00 20.88 -27.08
C TYR A 194 -1.01 19.50 -27.73
N PRO A 195 -0.55 19.35 -28.97
CA PRO A 195 -0.62 18.10 -29.72
C PRO A 195 0.23 16.98 -29.12
N GLU A 196 1.22 17.33 -28.29
CA GLU A 196 2.11 16.36 -27.61
C GLU A 196 1.50 15.81 -26.31
N SER A 197 0.47 16.45 -25.75
CA SER A 197 -0.17 15.97 -24.55
C SER A 197 -1.01 14.72 -24.87
N ARG A 198 -0.53 13.57 -24.39
CA ARG A 198 -1.22 12.31 -24.60
C ARG A 198 -2.48 12.23 -23.71
N PRO A 199 -3.63 11.85 -24.26
CA PRO A 199 -4.76 11.52 -23.40
C PRO A 199 -4.36 10.38 -22.47
N TYR A 200 -4.68 10.49 -21.19
CA TYR A 200 -4.53 9.36 -20.26
C TYR A 200 -5.47 8.24 -20.70
N SER A 201 -4.93 7.25 -21.40
CA SER A 201 -5.72 6.23 -22.06
C SER A 201 -5.79 4.90 -21.29
N LEU A 202 -5.25 4.86 -20.11
CA LEU A 202 -5.36 3.67 -19.26
C LEU A 202 -6.61 3.78 -18.41
N LYS A 203 -7.69 3.24 -18.93
CA LYS A 203 -8.91 2.93 -18.19
C LYS A 203 -8.74 1.58 -17.49
#